data_62aeecd41081490444cf9ab829dd6ec8
#
_entry.id   62aeecd41081490444cf9ab829dd6ec8
#
_cell.length_a   1.000
_cell.length_b   1.000
_cell.length_c   1.000
_cell.angle_alpha   90.00
_cell.angle_beta   90.00
_cell.angle_gamma   90.00
#
_symmetry.space_group_name_H-M   'P 1'
#
loop_
_entity.id
_entity.type
_entity.pdbx_description
1 polymer ?
#
loop_
_entity_poly.entity_id
_entity_poly.type
_entity_poly.pdbx_seq_one_letter_code
_entity_poly.pdbx_strand_id
1 'polypeptide(L)'
;FGRTGAWFALDHWGVRPDLITFAKGVNSGYVPLGGVVISDEIAATFDHTPFPGGLTYSGHALATASAVAALRIMTEEKVVEHAAELGERTLGPGLRALLDRHEIVGDVRGIGCFWAVELVADRDSKEPLAPGKVEAVRAGCVEAGMWPLVAANRVHMVPPLVISHDDAADGVAILDRALAEVG
;
A
#
# COMPACT_ATOMS: atom_id res chain seq x y z
N PHE A 1 -0.22 -4.56 -7.22
CA PHE A 1 -1.22 -4.07 -8.19
C PHE A 1 -1.84 -2.78 -7.66
N GLY A 2 -1.68 -1.67 -8.39
CA GLY A 2 -2.37 -0.40 -8.19
C GLY A 2 -1.99 0.43 -6.96
N ARG A 3 -1.39 -0.13 -5.94
CA ARG A 3 -1.20 0.48 -4.61
C ARG A 3 -0.49 1.85 -4.65
N THR A 4 0.45 2.01 -5.54
CA THR A 4 1.25 3.24 -5.69
C THR A 4 0.70 4.20 -6.75
N GLY A 5 -0.49 3.94 -7.31
CA GLY A 5 -1.04 4.71 -8.43
C GLY A 5 -0.45 4.32 -9.80
N ALA A 6 0.24 3.19 -9.85
CA ALA A 6 0.70 2.53 -11.06
C ALA A 6 0.42 1.04 -10.96
N TRP A 7 0.37 0.30 -12.07
CA TRP A 7 0.12 -1.15 -12.03
C TRP A 7 1.15 -1.87 -11.17
N PHE A 8 2.43 -1.55 -11.36
CA PHE A 8 3.53 -1.99 -10.50
C PHE A 8 4.33 -0.78 -10.02
N ALA A 9 4.82 -0.82 -8.80
CA ALA A 9 5.61 0.28 -8.23
C ALA A 9 6.85 0.60 -9.06
N LEU A 10 7.43 -0.38 -9.74
CA LEU A 10 8.60 -0.23 -10.61
C LEU A 10 8.37 0.74 -11.78
N ASP A 11 7.12 0.91 -12.21
CA ASP A 11 6.74 1.79 -13.31
C ASP A 11 7.13 3.26 -13.03
N HIS A 12 7.13 3.66 -11.76
CA HIS A 12 7.53 5.02 -11.36
C HIS A 12 9.01 5.34 -11.64
N TRP A 13 9.85 4.33 -11.72
CA TRP A 13 11.30 4.48 -11.93
C TRP A 13 11.79 3.90 -13.26
N GLY A 14 10.87 3.45 -14.12
CA GLY A 14 11.20 2.86 -15.40
C GLY A 14 12.06 1.59 -15.31
N VAL A 15 12.00 0.88 -14.19
CA VAL A 15 12.75 -0.37 -13.96
C VAL A 15 12.03 -1.52 -14.65
N ARG A 16 12.75 -2.25 -15.51
CA ARG A 16 12.27 -3.48 -16.14
C ARG A 16 12.99 -4.68 -15.53
N PRO A 17 12.38 -5.41 -14.61
CA PRO A 17 12.98 -6.61 -14.06
C PRO A 17 12.79 -7.80 -14.98
N ASP A 18 13.67 -8.79 -14.88
CA ASP A 18 13.54 -10.06 -15.60
C ASP A 18 12.49 -10.97 -14.97
N LEU A 19 12.24 -10.80 -13.68
CA LEU A 19 11.30 -11.58 -12.88
C LEU A 19 10.47 -10.66 -11.98
N ILE A 20 9.15 -10.81 -12.02
CA ILE A 20 8.23 -10.11 -11.10
C ILE A 20 7.40 -11.15 -10.35
N THR A 21 7.64 -11.30 -9.06
CA THR A 21 6.76 -12.09 -8.21
C THR A 21 5.52 -11.29 -7.83
N PHE A 22 4.35 -11.92 -7.83
CA PHE A 22 3.11 -11.26 -7.46
C PHE A 22 2.20 -12.18 -6.65
N ALA A 23 1.32 -11.56 -5.85
CA ALA A 23 0.26 -12.20 -5.09
C ALA A 23 -0.79 -11.15 -4.66
N LYS A 24 -1.59 -11.44 -3.63
CA LYS A 24 -2.50 -10.51 -2.93
C LYS A 24 -3.43 -9.73 -3.87
N GLY A 25 -3.02 -8.53 -4.28
CA GLY A 25 -3.81 -7.61 -5.11
C GLY A 25 -4.19 -8.15 -6.49
N VAL A 26 -3.55 -9.21 -6.99
CA VAL A 26 -3.88 -9.81 -8.29
C VAL A 26 -5.34 -10.25 -8.38
N ASN A 27 -5.95 -10.65 -7.27
CA ASN A 27 -7.35 -11.05 -7.20
C ASN A 27 -8.04 -10.54 -5.92
N SER A 28 -7.52 -9.46 -5.32
CA SER A 28 -8.07 -8.84 -4.12
C SER A 28 -8.23 -9.78 -2.92
N GLY A 29 -7.48 -10.88 -2.89
CA GLY A 29 -7.48 -11.86 -1.79
C GLY A 29 -8.67 -12.83 -1.78
N TYR A 30 -9.52 -12.84 -2.81
CA TYR A 30 -10.68 -13.74 -2.88
C TYR A 30 -10.28 -15.22 -2.91
N VAL A 31 -9.19 -15.56 -3.60
CA VAL A 31 -8.66 -16.93 -3.66
C VAL A 31 -7.14 -16.86 -3.53
N PRO A 32 -6.50 -17.74 -2.76
CA PRO A 32 -5.04 -17.80 -2.70
C PRO A 32 -4.44 -17.96 -4.10
N LEU A 33 -3.67 -16.98 -4.55
CA LEU A 33 -3.00 -16.95 -5.84
C LEU A 33 -1.70 -16.17 -5.72
N GLY A 34 -0.66 -16.72 -6.31
CA GLY A 34 0.60 -16.05 -6.55
C GLY A 34 1.20 -16.53 -7.86
N GLY A 35 2.14 -15.79 -8.37
CA GLY A 35 2.81 -16.14 -9.62
C GLY A 35 4.10 -15.38 -9.80
N VAL A 36 4.75 -15.67 -10.91
CA VAL A 36 5.95 -14.99 -11.39
C VAL A 36 5.72 -14.66 -12.86
N VAL A 37 5.88 -13.39 -13.21
CA VAL A 37 6.07 -12.98 -14.61
C VAL A 37 7.54 -13.09 -14.90
N ILE A 38 7.91 -13.65 -16.04
CA ILE A 38 9.29 -13.78 -16.50
C ILE A 38 9.46 -13.05 -17.84
N SER A 39 10.68 -12.59 -18.12
CA SER A 39 11.02 -11.99 -19.43
C SER A 39 10.99 -13.04 -20.56
N ASP A 40 10.84 -12.56 -21.79
CA ASP A 40 10.87 -13.44 -22.97
C ASP A 40 12.21 -14.16 -23.09
N GLU A 41 13.31 -13.53 -22.68
CA GLU A 41 14.66 -14.14 -22.68
C GLU A 41 14.72 -15.34 -21.73
N ILE A 42 14.15 -15.22 -20.53
CA ILE A 42 14.07 -16.35 -19.60
C ILE A 42 13.09 -17.41 -20.12
N ALA A 43 11.95 -16.99 -20.66
CA ALA A 43 10.96 -17.93 -21.21
C ALA A 43 11.55 -18.78 -22.33
N ALA A 44 12.35 -18.20 -23.24
CA ALA A 44 12.98 -18.87 -24.37
C ALA A 44 13.91 -20.03 -23.95
N THR A 45 14.45 -20.03 -22.73
CA THR A 45 15.25 -21.15 -22.23
C THR A 45 14.45 -22.45 -22.12
N PHE A 46 13.12 -22.34 -21.99
CA PHE A 46 12.21 -23.48 -21.84
C PHE A 46 11.62 -23.97 -23.16
N ASP A 47 11.93 -23.35 -24.29
CA ASP A 47 11.52 -23.82 -25.63
C ASP A 47 12.13 -25.19 -25.96
N HIS A 48 13.32 -25.47 -25.44
CA HIS A 48 14.09 -26.68 -25.69
C HIS A 48 14.46 -27.46 -24.42
N THR A 49 14.19 -26.89 -23.25
CA THR A 49 14.51 -27.52 -21.96
C THR A 49 13.25 -27.55 -21.11
N PRO A 50 12.79 -28.73 -20.67
CA PRO A 50 11.61 -28.82 -19.81
C PRO A 50 11.81 -28.00 -18.53
N PHE A 51 10.79 -27.23 -18.16
CA PHE A 51 10.77 -26.58 -16.86
C PHE A 51 10.83 -27.61 -15.75
N PRO A 52 11.82 -27.58 -14.85
CA PRO A 52 12.05 -28.67 -13.87
C PRO A 52 11.12 -28.57 -12.64
N GLY A 53 10.18 -27.66 -12.64
CA GLY A 53 9.23 -27.42 -11.54
C GLY A 53 7.80 -27.78 -11.91
N GLY A 54 6.95 -27.79 -10.89
CA GLY A 54 5.52 -27.98 -11.07
C GLY A 54 4.84 -28.04 -9.69
N LEU A 55 3.81 -27.21 -9.52
CA LEU A 55 2.94 -27.26 -8.35
C LEU A 55 1.61 -27.88 -8.74
N THR A 56 1.08 -28.78 -7.92
CA THR A 56 -0.20 -29.47 -8.19
C THR A 56 -1.34 -28.49 -8.49
N TYR A 57 -1.33 -27.33 -7.84
CA TYR A 57 -2.37 -26.30 -8.03
C TYR A 57 -2.00 -25.17 -9.00
N SER A 58 -0.92 -25.33 -9.78
CA SER A 58 -0.57 -24.35 -10.83
C SER A 58 -1.72 -24.22 -11.83
N GLY A 59 -2.04 -22.99 -12.22
CA GLY A 59 -3.10 -22.69 -13.17
C GLY A 59 -4.52 -23.05 -12.66
N HIS A 60 -4.73 -23.08 -11.33
CA HIS A 60 -6.03 -23.42 -10.76
C HIS A 60 -7.14 -22.53 -11.32
N ALA A 61 -8.14 -23.13 -11.98
CA ALA A 61 -9.15 -22.43 -12.75
C ALA A 61 -9.94 -21.39 -11.94
N LEU A 62 -10.32 -21.70 -10.69
CA LEU A 62 -11.03 -20.74 -9.82
C LEU A 62 -10.13 -19.55 -9.47
N ALA A 63 -8.87 -19.79 -9.14
CA ALA A 63 -7.94 -18.74 -8.75
C ALA A 63 -7.61 -17.81 -9.92
N THR A 64 -7.37 -18.36 -11.10
CA THR A 64 -7.11 -17.57 -12.32
C THR A 64 -8.35 -16.83 -12.81
N ALA A 65 -9.54 -17.43 -12.74
CA ALA A 65 -10.79 -16.75 -13.08
C ALA A 65 -11.06 -15.54 -12.17
N SER A 66 -10.80 -15.68 -10.85
CA SER A 66 -10.92 -14.55 -9.92
C SER A 66 -9.92 -13.43 -10.22
N ALA A 67 -8.69 -13.77 -10.64
CA ALA A 67 -7.69 -12.79 -11.03
C ALA A 67 -8.11 -12.04 -12.31
N VAL A 68 -8.58 -12.76 -13.33
CA VAL A 68 -9.09 -12.15 -14.57
C VAL A 68 -10.23 -11.17 -14.27
N ALA A 69 -11.17 -11.56 -13.41
CA ALA A 69 -12.29 -10.69 -13.02
C ALA A 69 -11.78 -9.44 -12.26
N ALA A 70 -10.89 -9.60 -11.28
CA ALA A 70 -10.34 -8.48 -10.51
C ALA A 70 -9.57 -7.50 -11.40
N LEU A 71 -8.68 -8.00 -12.27
CA LEU A 71 -7.91 -7.15 -13.18
C LEU A 71 -8.79 -6.42 -14.20
N ARG A 72 -9.85 -7.07 -14.67
CA ARG A 72 -10.85 -6.43 -15.54
C ARG A 72 -11.53 -5.26 -14.84
N ILE A 73 -12.04 -5.47 -13.62
CA ILE A 73 -12.69 -4.42 -12.81
C ILE A 73 -11.70 -3.28 -12.56
N MET A 74 -10.47 -3.58 -12.16
CA MET A 74 -9.45 -2.55 -11.93
C MET A 74 -9.21 -1.68 -13.17
N THR A 75 -9.28 -2.28 -14.37
CA THR A 75 -9.11 -1.56 -15.64
C THR A 75 -10.37 -0.75 -16.00
N GLU A 76 -11.54 -1.38 -15.96
CA GLU A 76 -12.81 -0.76 -16.36
C GLU A 76 -13.21 0.39 -15.44
N GLU A 77 -12.99 0.25 -14.14
CA GLU A 77 -13.29 1.25 -13.12
C GLU A 77 -12.13 2.22 -12.85
N LYS A 78 -11.01 2.10 -13.58
CA LYS A 78 -9.82 2.97 -13.44
C LYS A 78 -9.30 3.06 -12.00
N VAL A 79 -9.26 1.93 -11.30
CA VAL A 79 -8.90 1.87 -9.88
C VAL A 79 -7.45 2.32 -9.65
N VAL A 80 -6.56 2.07 -10.60
CA VAL A 80 -5.14 2.46 -10.51
C VAL A 80 -4.99 3.98 -10.60
N GLU A 81 -5.70 4.60 -11.55
CA GLU A 81 -5.74 6.05 -11.73
C GLU A 81 -6.38 6.74 -10.53
N HIS A 82 -7.47 6.18 -10.00
CA HIS A 82 -8.10 6.68 -8.78
C HIS A 82 -7.13 6.64 -7.58
N ALA A 83 -6.36 5.56 -7.42
CA ALA A 83 -5.36 5.47 -6.36
C ALA A 83 -4.24 6.53 -6.50
N ALA A 84 -3.84 6.88 -7.73
CA ALA A 84 -2.92 7.96 -7.97
C ALA A 84 -3.52 9.31 -7.55
N GLU A 85 -4.75 9.60 -7.97
CA GLU A 85 -5.48 10.84 -7.61
C GLU A 85 -5.68 10.98 -6.10
N LEU A 86 -6.08 9.92 -5.40
CA LEU A 86 -6.20 9.90 -3.94
C LEU A 86 -4.89 10.28 -3.27
N GLY A 87 -3.79 9.71 -3.74
CA GLY A 87 -2.45 10.02 -3.23
C GLY A 87 -2.06 11.47 -3.44
N GLU A 88 -2.30 11.99 -4.64
CA GLU A 88 -1.90 13.35 -5.02
C GLU A 88 -2.78 14.43 -4.40
N ARG A 89 -4.10 14.23 -4.37
CA ARG A 89 -5.05 15.28 -4.02
C ARG A 89 -5.56 15.22 -2.59
N THR A 90 -5.52 14.06 -1.93
CA THR A 90 -6.10 13.89 -0.60
C THR A 90 -5.10 13.40 0.43
N LEU A 91 -4.57 12.18 0.26
CA LEU A 91 -3.69 11.58 1.27
C LEU A 91 -2.38 12.34 1.42
N GLY A 92 -1.70 12.63 0.31
CA GLY A 92 -0.42 13.31 0.33
C GLY A 92 -0.46 14.69 0.97
N PRO A 93 -1.31 15.61 0.48
CA PRO A 93 -1.45 16.93 1.10
C PRO A 93 -1.90 16.87 2.55
N GLY A 94 -2.93 16.05 2.85
CA GLY A 94 -3.47 15.93 4.20
C GLY A 94 -2.46 15.39 5.20
N LEU A 95 -1.74 14.31 4.85
CA LEU A 95 -0.74 13.71 5.74
C LEU A 95 0.49 14.60 5.91
N ARG A 96 0.97 15.26 4.85
CA ARG A 96 2.11 16.18 4.96
C ARG A 96 1.81 17.38 5.86
N ALA A 97 0.57 17.87 5.88
CA ALA A 97 0.17 18.95 6.78
C ALA A 97 0.29 18.58 8.27
N LEU A 98 0.36 17.27 8.61
CA LEU A 98 0.60 16.82 9.99
C LEU A 98 2.01 17.16 10.48
N LEU A 99 3.00 17.28 9.59
CA LEU A 99 4.36 17.74 9.92
C LEU A 99 4.36 19.12 10.57
N ASP A 100 3.51 20.02 10.06
CA ASP A 100 3.46 21.40 10.56
C ASP A 100 2.64 21.52 11.86
N ARG A 101 1.73 20.56 12.09
CA ARG A 101 0.81 20.60 13.22
C ARG A 101 1.27 19.85 14.45
N HIS A 102 2.11 18.82 14.28
CA HIS A 102 2.48 17.92 15.38
C HIS A 102 4.00 17.73 15.44
N GLU A 103 4.62 18.19 16.53
CA GLU A 103 6.06 18.00 16.77
C GLU A 103 6.51 16.55 16.80
N ILE A 104 5.62 15.64 17.21
CA ILE A 104 5.89 14.20 17.23
C ILE A 104 5.88 13.54 15.85
N VAL A 105 5.52 14.27 14.78
CA VAL A 105 5.62 13.77 13.40
C VAL A 105 6.98 14.18 12.83
N GLY A 106 7.86 13.21 12.63
CA GLY A 106 9.22 13.43 12.14
C GLY A 106 9.36 13.37 10.62
N ASP A 107 8.54 12.54 9.96
CA ASP A 107 8.54 12.39 8.50
C ASP A 107 7.19 11.88 7.98
N VAL A 108 6.85 12.31 6.76
CA VAL A 108 5.70 11.80 6.01
C VAL A 108 6.13 11.47 4.60
N ARG A 109 6.04 10.21 4.23
CA ARG A 109 6.43 9.72 2.91
C ARG A 109 5.42 8.74 2.35
N GLY A 110 5.27 8.76 1.04
CA GLY A 110 4.36 7.84 0.36
C GLY A 110 4.06 8.24 -1.07
N ILE A 111 3.32 7.37 -1.75
CA ILE A 111 2.89 7.53 -3.12
C ILE A 111 1.59 6.75 -3.35
N GLY A 112 0.66 7.31 -4.12
CA GLY A 112 -0.66 6.70 -4.35
C GLY A 112 -1.39 6.46 -3.02
N CYS A 113 -1.83 5.24 -2.79
CA CYS A 113 -2.49 4.81 -1.56
C CYS A 113 -1.54 4.07 -0.60
N PHE A 114 -0.25 4.43 -0.57
CA PHE A 114 0.73 3.84 0.33
C PHE A 114 1.56 4.93 1.02
N TRP A 115 1.19 5.25 2.26
CA TRP A 115 1.80 6.32 3.04
C TRP A 115 2.26 5.82 4.39
N ALA A 116 3.30 6.45 4.93
CA ALA A 116 3.79 6.26 6.27
C ALA A 116 4.01 7.61 6.94
N VAL A 117 3.52 7.73 8.17
CA VAL A 117 3.79 8.85 9.09
C VAL A 117 4.72 8.31 10.16
N GLU A 118 5.93 8.84 10.23
CA GLU A 118 6.95 8.43 11.19
C GLU A 118 6.89 9.30 12.43
N LEU A 119 6.77 8.67 13.60
CA LEU A 119 6.62 9.34 14.88
C LEU A 119 7.95 9.37 15.62
N VAL A 120 8.35 10.54 16.08
CA VAL A 120 9.62 10.78 16.74
C VAL A 120 9.44 11.48 18.09
N ALA A 121 10.35 11.27 19.01
CA ALA A 121 10.44 12.02 20.25
C ALA A 121 11.15 13.35 20.02
N ASP A 122 12.08 13.37 19.04
CA ASP A 122 12.84 14.54 18.66
C ASP A 122 13.16 14.50 17.16
N ARG A 123 12.92 15.59 16.46
CA ARG A 123 13.09 15.68 15.00
C ARG A 123 14.54 15.75 14.54
N ASP A 124 15.40 16.34 15.33
CA ASP A 124 16.81 16.57 14.96
C ASP A 124 17.60 15.26 15.07
N SER A 125 17.45 14.58 16.19
CA SER A 125 18.08 13.27 16.41
C SER A 125 17.36 12.12 15.72
N LYS A 126 16.10 12.30 15.35
CA LYS A 126 15.18 11.27 14.83
C LYS A 126 14.94 10.14 15.83
N GLU A 127 15.06 10.42 17.12
CA GLU A 127 14.76 9.43 18.14
C GLU A 127 13.31 8.96 17.99
N PRO A 128 13.05 7.64 17.87
CA PRO A 128 11.72 7.12 17.73
C PRO A 128 10.81 7.47 18.92
N LEU A 129 9.55 7.79 18.66
CA LEU A 129 8.56 8.00 19.71
C LEU A 129 8.42 6.73 20.56
N ALA A 130 8.31 6.90 21.86
CA ALA A 130 8.21 5.79 22.82
C ALA A 130 7.02 4.86 22.44
N PRO A 131 7.21 3.52 22.50
CA PRO A 131 6.18 2.56 22.06
C PRO A 131 4.79 2.75 22.70
N GLY A 132 4.75 3.17 23.97
CA GLY A 132 3.49 3.45 24.65
C GLY A 132 2.72 4.64 24.07
N LYS A 133 3.43 5.68 23.61
CA LYS A 133 2.83 6.82 22.90
C LYS A 133 2.36 6.43 21.50
N VAL A 134 3.15 5.64 20.77
CA VAL A 134 2.74 5.10 19.46
C VAL A 134 1.47 4.26 19.57
N GLU A 135 1.40 3.42 20.61
CA GLU A 135 0.19 2.62 20.88
C GLU A 135 -1.01 3.49 21.26
N ALA A 136 -0.80 4.59 22.00
CA ALA A 136 -1.87 5.54 22.30
C ALA A 136 -2.43 6.20 21.03
N VAL A 137 -1.57 6.59 20.07
CA VAL A 137 -2.02 7.09 18.75
C VAL A 137 -2.84 6.02 18.02
N ARG A 138 -2.35 4.76 17.99
CA ARG A 138 -3.09 3.65 17.38
C ARG A 138 -4.46 3.44 18.04
N ALA A 139 -4.50 3.44 19.37
CA ALA A 139 -5.73 3.23 20.12
C ALA A 139 -6.75 4.35 19.86
N GLY A 140 -6.33 5.62 19.84
CA GLY A 140 -7.20 6.75 19.48
C GLY A 140 -7.77 6.63 18.07
N CYS A 141 -6.95 6.19 17.09
CA CYS A 141 -7.45 5.91 15.75
C CYS A 141 -8.53 4.81 15.75
N VAL A 142 -8.30 3.71 16.48
CA VAL A 142 -9.24 2.58 16.55
C VAL A 142 -10.53 2.98 17.22
N GLU A 143 -10.48 3.73 18.31
CA GLU A 143 -11.66 4.25 19.00
C GLU A 143 -12.49 5.17 18.10
N ALA A 144 -11.83 5.95 17.25
CA ALA A 144 -12.49 6.80 16.27
C ALA A 144 -12.93 6.05 14.99
N GLY A 145 -12.79 4.72 14.91
CA GLY A 145 -13.28 3.87 13.82
C GLY A 145 -12.27 3.63 12.69
N MET A 146 -11.00 4.02 12.83
CA MET A 146 -9.96 3.74 11.86
C MET A 146 -8.96 2.72 12.39
N TRP A 147 -8.68 1.65 11.61
CA TRP A 147 -7.70 0.62 11.96
C TRP A 147 -6.39 0.81 11.17
N PRO A 148 -5.42 1.59 11.67
CA PRO A 148 -4.14 1.78 10.98
C PRO A 148 -3.22 0.56 11.18
N LEU A 149 -2.36 0.30 10.20
CA LEU A 149 -1.21 -0.59 10.39
C LEU A 149 -0.10 0.20 11.07
N VAL A 150 0.37 -0.29 12.22
CA VAL A 150 1.52 0.31 12.93
C VAL A 150 2.70 -0.66 12.90
N ALA A 151 3.88 -0.15 12.52
CA ALA A 151 5.13 -0.89 12.51
C ALA A 151 6.24 -0.05 13.15
N ALA A 152 6.73 -0.47 14.32
CA ALA A 152 7.61 0.30 15.18
C ALA A 152 7.00 1.69 15.48
N ASN A 153 7.67 2.77 15.11
CA ASN A 153 7.19 4.15 15.29
C ASN A 153 6.48 4.72 14.05
N ARG A 154 6.01 3.88 13.13
CA ARG A 154 5.36 4.33 11.88
C ARG A 154 3.89 3.94 11.83
N VAL A 155 3.04 4.91 11.57
CA VAL A 155 1.63 4.70 11.26
C VAL A 155 1.47 4.66 9.74
N HIS A 156 0.99 3.54 9.22
CA HIS A 156 0.77 3.36 7.79
C HIS A 156 -0.68 3.68 7.42
N MET A 157 -0.84 4.59 6.48
CA MET A 157 -2.12 4.91 5.84
C MET A 157 -2.20 4.20 4.50
N VAL A 158 -2.89 3.06 4.49
CA VAL A 158 -2.95 2.13 3.36
C VAL A 158 -4.41 1.71 3.11
N PRO A 159 -5.29 2.65 2.76
CA PRO A 159 -6.71 2.38 2.59
C PRO A 159 -7.00 1.46 1.40
N PRO A 160 -8.23 0.93 1.27
CA PRO A 160 -8.69 0.31 0.03
C PRO A 160 -8.48 1.24 -1.17
N LEU A 161 -8.11 0.70 -2.33
CA LEU A 161 -7.87 1.51 -3.53
C LEU A 161 -9.11 2.23 -4.04
N VAL A 162 -10.29 1.75 -3.65
CA VAL A 162 -11.61 2.26 -4.05
C VAL A 162 -12.25 3.18 -3.00
N ILE A 163 -11.49 3.57 -1.96
CA ILE A 163 -11.98 4.50 -0.94
C ILE A 163 -12.36 5.85 -1.58
N SER A 164 -13.39 6.50 -1.08
CA SER A 164 -13.74 7.85 -1.54
C SER A 164 -12.72 8.90 -1.06
N HIS A 165 -12.68 10.05 -1.72
CA HIS A 165 -11.86 11.19 -1.27
C HIS A 165 -12.29 11.67 0.13
N ASP A 166 -13.59 11.65 0.41
CA ASP A 166 -14.15 12.09 1.68
C ASP A 166 -13.76 11.13 2.82
N ASP A 167 -13.94 9.82 2.63
CA ASP A 167 -13.52 8.83 3.64
C ASP A 167 -12.01 8.84 3.85
N ALA A 168 -11.22 9.07 2.79
CA ALA A 168 -9.77 9.20 2.90
C ALA A 168 -9.37 10.45 3.71
N ALA A 169 -10.06 11.58 3.50
CA ALA A 169 -9.87 12.80 4.27
C ALA A 169 -10.29 12.63 5.74
N ASP A 170 -11.39 11.94 5.98
CA ASP A 170 -11.85 11.59 7.33
C ASP A 170 -10.82 10.70 8.05
N GLY A 171 -10.21 9.75 7.37
CA GLY A 171 -9.11 8.94 7.91
C GLY A 171 -7.90 9.79 8.30
N VAL A 172 -7.53 10.80 7.51
CA VAL A 172 -6.47 11.75 7.87
C VAL A 172 -6.87 12.58 9.10
N ALA A 173 -8.12 13.04 9.16
CA ALA A 173 -8.62 13.83 10.30
C ALA A 173 -8.69 13.01 11.60
N ILE A 174 -8.97 11.71 11.51
CA ILE A 174 -8.89 10.79 12.66
C ILE A 174 -7.45 10.69 13.17
N LEU A 175 -6.49 10.50 12.28
CA LEU A 175 -5.07 10.46 12.66
C LEU A 175 -4.61 11.79 13.27
N ASP A 176 -5.03 12.92 12.72
CA ASP A 176 -4.72 14.26 13.22
C ASP A 176 -5.17 14.43 14.69
N ARG A 177 -6.40 14.05 15.01
CA ARG A 177 -6.92 14.08 16.39
C ARG A 177 -6.15 13.16 17.32
N ALA A 178 -5.89 11.92 16.90
CA ALA A 178 -5.14 10.96 17.70
C ALA A 178 -3.70 11.42 18.01
N LEU A 179 -3.06 12.13 17.08
CA LEU A 179 -1.74 12.73 17.28
C LEU A 179 -1.80 13.89 18.28
N ALA A 180 -2.85 14.72 18.23
CA ALA A 180 -3.02 15.87 19.12
C ALA A 180 -3.22 15.46 20.59
N GLU A 181 -3.75 14.28 20.85
CA GLU A 181 -3.95 13.76 22.21
C GLU A 181 -2.66 13.23 22.85
N VAL A 182 -1.63 12.95 22.07
CA VAL A 182 -0.38 12.29 22.52
C VAL A 182 0.82 13.23 22.51
N GLY A 183 0.75 14.28 21.69
CA GLY A 183 1.82 15.28 21.44
C GLY A 183 1.90 16.38 22.49
#